data_6642dce6f16f3f302dde30df54fa83c0
#
_entry.id   6642dce6f16f3f302dde30df54fa83c0
#
_cell.length_a   1.000
_cell.length_b   1.000
_cell.length_c   1.000
_cell.angle_alpha   90.00
_cell.angle_beta   90.00
_cell.angle_gamma   90.00
#
_symmetry.space_group_name_H-M   'P 1'
#
loop_
_entity.id
_entity.type
_entity.pdbx_description
1 polymer ?
#
loop_
_entity_poly.entity_id
_entity_poly.type
_entity_poly.pdbx_seq_one_letter_code
_entity_poly.pdbx_strand_id
1 'polypeptide(L)' 'MEDSKIVVYRTFQNVYEAHEAKNILEANGVPCFLSNENMSTLYPIFNEDISGVRLQLFEKDIPIADQILDNFM' A
#
# COMPACT_ATOMS: atom_id res chain seq x y z
N MET A 1 -9.70 8.13 -17.94
CA MET A 1 -10.18 6.78 -17.74
C MET A 1 -9.05 5.85 -17.42
N GLU A 2 -8.05 5.83 -18.26
CA GLU A 2 -6.88 5.01 -17.94
C GLU A 2 -6.23 5.44 -16.66
N ASP A 3 -6.42 6.69 -16.31
CA ASP A 3 -5.83 7.21 -15.09
C ASP A 3 -6.40 6.58 -13.83
N SER A 4 -7.53 5.90 -13.97
CA SER A 4 -8.18 5.28 -12.82
C SER A 4 -7.63 3.91 -12.47
N LYS A 5 -6.65 3.43 -13.21
CA LYS A 5 -6.15 2.09 -12.97
C LYS A 5 -5.42 2.02 -11.64
N ILE A 6 -5.80 1.04 -10.83
CA ILE A 6 -5.18 0.83 -9.52
C ILE A 6 -4.22 -0.35 -9.63
N VAL A 7 -3.02 -0.15 -9.13
CA VAL A 7 -1.98 -1.18 -9.20
C VAL A 7 -1.36 -1.36 -7.82
N VAL A 8 -0.74 -2.50 -7.63
CA VAL A 8 0.02 -2.74 -6.40
C VAL A 8 1.34 -2.00 -6.52
N TYR A 9 1.53 -1.06 -5.62
CA TYR A 9 2.75 -0.26 -5.63
C TYR A 9 3.85 -0.94 -4.83
N ARG A 10 3.51 -1.41 -3.65
CA ARG A 10 4.52 -1.99 -2.77
C ARG A 10 3.85 -2.95 -1.80
N THR A 11 4.58 -3.99 -1.41
CA THR A 11 4.09 -4.94 -0.43
C THR A 11 4.93 -4.82 0.82
N PHE A 12 4.26 -4.76 1.96
CA PHE A 12 4.92 -4.69 3.26
C PHE A 12 4.60 -5.94 4.04
N GLN A 13 5.57 -6.42 4.79
CA GLN A 13 5.31 -7.53 5.69
C GLN A 13 4.81 -7.06 7.04
N ASN A 14 5.06 -5.81 7.35
CA ASN A 14 4.68 -5.22 8.62
C ASN A 14 3.50 -4.29 8.38
N VAL A 15 2.38 -4.57 9.05
CA VAL A 15 1.18 -3.78 8.84
C VAL A 15 1.39 -2.32 9.26
N TYR A 16 2.23 -2.11 10.26
CA TYR A 16 2.47 -0.74 10.72
C TYR A 16 3.23 0.06 9.68
N GLU A 17 4.18 -0.57 9.01
CA GLU A 17 4.89 0.11 7.95
C GLU A 17 3.97 0.43 6.79
N ALA A 18 3.06 -0.49 6.50
CA ALA A 18 2.10 -0.24 5.42
C ALA A 18 1.22 0.96 5.74
N HIS A 19 0.73 1.02 6.97
CA HIS A 19 -0.10 2.15 7.37
C HIS A 19 0.68 3.44 7.39
N GLU A 20 1.92 3.39 7.80
CA GLU A 20 2.75 4.58 7.82
C GLU A 20 2.95 5.11 6.42
N ALA A 21 3.27 4.24 5.48
CA ALA A 21 3.44 4.66 4.10
C ALA A 21 2.15 5.25 3.55
N LYS A 22 1.03 4.60 3.86
CA LYS A 22 -0.26 5.09 3.40
C LYS A 22 -0.52 6.50 3.94
N ASN A 23 -0.27 6.68 5.25
CA ASN A 23 -0.51 7.97 5.86
C ASN A 23 0.35 9.06 5.25
N ILE A 24 1.60 8.74 4.97
CA ILE A 24 2.50 9.71 4.37
C ILE A 24 2.01 10.10 2.99
N LEU A 25 1.61 9.12 2.20
CA LEU A 25 1.15 9.41 0.85
C LEU A 25 -0.14 10.21 0.88
N GLU A 26 -1.07 9.84 1.74
CA GLU A 26 -2.33 10.57 1.81
C GLU A 26 -2.13 12.00 2.28
N ALA A 27 -1.21 12.19 3.21
CA ALA A 27 -0.91 13.54 3.67
C ALA A 27 -0.36 14.41 2.55
N ASN A 28 0.19 13.78 1.53
CA ASN A 28 0.72 14.49 0.38
C ASN A 28 -0.23 14.47 -0.82
N GLY A 29 -1.48 14.09 -0.59
CA GLY A 29 -2.48 14.17 -1.63
C GLY A 29 -2.54 12.98 -2.56
N VAL A 30 -1.93 11.86 -2.18
CA VAL A 30 -1.93 10.66 -3.00
C VAL A 30 -2.86 9.64 -2.37
N PRO A 31 -3.99 9.34 -3.01
CA PRO A 31 -4.90 8.32 -2.46
C PRO A 31 -4.28 6.94 -2.54
N CYS A 32 -4.46 6.16 -1.49
CA CYS A 32 -3.91 4.82 -1.42
C CYS A 32 -4.90 3.86 -0.79
N PHE A 33 -4.66 2.59 -1.03
CA PHE A 33 -5.52 1.53 -0.52
C PHE A 33 -4.65 0.41 0.01
N LEU A 34 -5.07 -0.19 1.10
CA LEU A 34 -4.39 -1.37 1.64
C LEU A 34 -5.27 -2.59 1.43
N SER A 35 -4.64 -3.70 1.09
CA SER A 35 -5.37 -4.93 0.90
C SER A 35 -4.70 -6.04 1.70
N ASN A 36 -5.40 -7.16 1.80
CA ASN A 36 -4.94 -8.36 2.49
C ASN A 36 -5.10 -8.32 4.00
N GLU A 37 -5.47 -7.20 4.55
CA GLU A 37 -5.70 -7.15 6.00
C GLU A 37 -6.83 -8.08 6.40
N ASN A 38 -7.88 -8.07 5.61
CA ASN A 38 -9.05 -8.91 5.91
C ASN A 38 -8.74 -10.38 5.69
N MET A 39 -7.88 -10.65 4.72
CA MET A 39 -7.51 -12.02 4.47
C MET A 39 -6.79 -12.61 5.67
N SER A 40 -5.93 -11.84 6.27
CA SER A 40 -5.24 -12.30 7.47
C SER A 40 -6.21 -12.63 8.58
N THR A 41 -7.25 -11.84 8.69
CA THR A 41 -8.25 -12.07 9.71
C THR A 41 -9.04 -13.35 9.46
N LEU A 42 -9.36 -13.60 8.21
CA LEU A 42 -10.16 -14.76 7.88
C LEU A 42 -9.40 -16.07 7.99
N TYR A 43 -8.12 -16.03 7.72
CA TYR A 43 -7.33 -17.26 7.68
C TYR A 43 -6.05 -17.08 8.50
N PRO A 44 -6.19 -17.03 9.79
CA PRO A 44 -5.01 -16.76 10.63
C PRO A 44 -3.93 -17.82 10.51
N ILE A 45 -4.30 -19.04 10.21
CA ILE A 45 -3.30 -20.09 10.12
C ILE A 45 -2.43 -19.95 8.88
N PHE A 46 -2.85 -19.13 7.93
CA PHE A 46 -2.09 -18.90 6.72
C PHE A 46 -1.39 -17.57 6.72
N ASN A 47 -1.37 -16.89 7.85
CA ASN A 47 -0.79 -15.56 7.91
C ASN A 47 0.64 -15.53 7.47
N GLU A 48 1.38 -16.58 7.75
CA GLU A 48 2.79 -16.59 7.39
C GLU A 48 2.98 -16.43 5.90
N ASP A 49 2.14 -17.13 5.15
CA ASP A 49 2.32 -17.16 3.71
C ASP A 49 1.74 -15.95 3.04
N ILE A 50 0.70 -15.39 3.60
CA ILE A 50 0.01 -14.28 2.99
C ILE A 50 0.10 -13.04 3.85
N SER A 51 1.17 -12.94 4.60
CA SER A 51 1.31 -11.86 5.56
C SER A 51 1.52 -10.52 4.89
N GLY A 52 1.82 -10.49 3.62
CA GLY A 52 2.07 -9.22 2.98
C GLY A 52 0.83 -8.34 2.93
N VAL A 53 1.03 -7.08 3.24
CA VAL A 53 0.00 -6.07 3.07
C VAL A 53 0.34 -5.29 1.83
N ARG A 54 -0.59 -5.25 0.88
CA ARG A 54 -0.33 -4.61 -0.40
C ARG A 54 -0.81 -3.18 -0.36
N LEU A 55 0.10 -2.27 -0.65
CA LEU A 55 -0.23 -0.87 -0.78
C LEU A 55 -0.51 -0.59 -2.25
N GLN A 56 -1.74 -0.19 -2.53
CA GLN A 56 -2.17 0.05 -3.90
C GLN A 56 -2.46 1.52 -4.09
N LEU A 57 -2.25 1.97 -5.30
CA LEU A 57 -2.56 3.35 -5.64
C LEU A 57 -2.80 3.42 -7.14
N PHE A 58 -3.16 4.60 -7.61
CA PHE A 58 -3.37 4.78 -9.03
C PHE A 58 -2.04 4.78 -9.76
N GLU A 59 -2.03 4.12 -10.91
CA GLU A 59 -0.80 3.98 -11.67
C GLU A 59 -0.17 5.32 -11.96
N LYS A 60 -0.99 6.31 -12.24
CA LYS A 60 -0.47 7.63 -12.58
C LYS A 60 0.27 8.29 -11.42
N ASP A 61 0.04 7.82 -10.21
CA ASP A 61 0.65 8.43 -9.04
C ASP A 61 1.96 7.77 -8.62
N ILE A 62 2.40 6.76 -9.35
CA ILE A 62 3.61 6.05 -8.97
C ILE A 62 4.82 6.97 -8.90
N PRO A 63 5.08 7.84 -9.88
CA PRO A 63 6.27 8.71 -9.79
C PRO A 63 6.22 9.63 -8.59
N ILE A 64 5.04 10.13 -8.28
CA ILE A 64 4.92 11.02 -7.12
C ILE A 64 5.13 10.24 -5.84
N ALA A 65 4.56 9.05 -5.76
CA ALA A 65 4.72 8.22 -4.58
C ALA A 65 6.19 7.88 -4.35
N ASP A 66 6.92 7.60 -5.42
CA ASP A 66 8.33 7.30 -5.29
C ASP A 66 9.08 8.48 -4.68
N GLN A 67 8.79 9.68 -5.13
CA GLN A 67 9.46 10.85 -4.61
C GLN A 67 9.12 11.07 -3.14
N ILE A 68 7.86 10.90 -2.80
CA ILE A 68 7.43 11.14 -1.43
C ILE A 68 8.09 10.15 -0.48
N LEU A 69 8.04 8.88 -0.82
CA LEU A 69 8.57 7.87 0.09
C LEU A 69 10.09 7.91 0.15
N ASP A 70 10.75 8.31 -0.91
CA ASP A 70 12.19 8.48 -0.86
C ASP A 70 12.60 9.49 0.19
N ASN A 71 11.77 10.51 0.39
CA ASN A 71 12.09 11.54 1.36
C ASN A 71 11.81 11.09 2.79
N PHE A 72 10.89 10.17 2.99
CA PHE A 72 10.45 9.81 4.32
C PHE A 72 10.87 8.41 4.75
N MET A 73 11.23 7.60 3.82
CA MET A 73 11.61 6.23 4.10
C MET A 73 12.91 5.89 3.43
#